data_cf3617db86420caa73f3e272d7b9e6b5
#
_entry.id   cf3617db86420caa73f3e272d7b9e6b5
#
_cell.length_a   1.000
_cell.length_b   1.000
_cell.length_c   1.000
_cell.angle_alpha   90.00
_cell.angle_beta   90.00
_cell.angle_gamma   90.00
#
_symmetry.space_group_name_H-M   'P 1'
#
loop_
_entity.id
_entity.type
_entity.pdbx_description
1 polymer ?
#
loop_
_entity_poly.entity_id
_entity_poly.type
_entity_poly.pdbx_seq_one_letter_code
_entity_poly.pdbx_strand_id
1 'polypeptide(L)'
;MKLLASLASPYTRKVRVVLAEKKIDCDLEIVDVAPSENPVNARNPLGKVPTLMLDDGTALFDSRVIVEFLDSVSPISRLIPDDNRERVAVRRWEALADGSLDAGLLIRYESLRPKNEQGAAWTEKQIGKLKRGLALIASDLGDKHWCHADRYSLADISVGCCLGWVEFRKPGGVQWRDTYPNLTRFYDKLMERPAFADTVPKV
;
A
#
# COMPACT_ATOMS: atom_id res chain seq x y z
N MET A 1 14.29 11.00 -11.63
CA MET A 1 12.86 10.60 -11.47
C MET A 1 12.20 11.40 -10.37
N LYS A 2 10.88 11.64 -10.44
CA LYS A 2 10.11 12.36 -9.43
C LYS A 2 8.80 11.63 -9.09
N LEU A 3 8.49 11.46 -7.81
CA LEU A 3 7.26 10.81 -7.35
C LEU A 3 6.26 11.87 -6.86
N LEU A 4 5.12 12.01 -7.55
CA LEU A 4 3.99 12.80 -7.07
C LEU A 4 3.27 11.95 -6.00
N ALA A 5 3.09 12.51 -4.81
CA ALA A 5 2.83 11.72 -3.60
C ALA A 5 1.93 12.44 -2.59
N SER A 6 1.23 11.64 -1.78
CA SER A 6 0.65 12.06 -0.51
C SER A 6 1.19 11.17 0.61
N LEU A 7 1.68 11.74 1.70
CA LEU A 7 2.25 10.96 2.81
C LEU A 7 1.20 10.14 3.55
N ALA A 8 -0.07 10.47 3.43
CA ALA A 8 -1.18 9.71 3.98
C ALA A 8 -1.61 8.52 3.10
N SER A 9 -1.11 8.42 1.86
CA SER A 9 -1.49 7.37 0.91
C SER A 9 -0.73 6.06 1.20
N PRO A 10 -1.42 4.94 1.39
CA PRO A 10 -0.76 3.64 1.58
C PRO A 10 -0.05 3.16 0.31
N TYR A 11 -0.58 3.50 -0.86
CA TYR A 11 0.02 3.16 -2.15
C TYR A 11 1.29 3.98 -2.42
N THR A 12 1.31 5.25 -2.02
CA THR A 12 2.54 6.06 -2.02
C THR A 12 3.57 5.46 -1.07
N ARG A 13 3.15 5.02 0.13
CA ARG A 13 4.05 4.36 1.08
C ARG A 13 4.68 3.12 0.46
N LYS A 14 3.90 2.28 -0.22
CA LYS A 14 4.41 1.08 -0.92
C LYS A 14 5.55 1.43 -1.88
N VAL A 15 5.36 2.44 -2.72
CA VAL A 15 6.40 2.91 -3.65
C VAL A 15 7.62 3.46 -2.90
N ARG A 16 7.44 4.27 -1.86
CA ARG A 16 8.53 4.82 -1.05
C ARG A 16 9.36 3.74 -0.36
N VAL A 17 8.71 2.70 0.18
CA VAL A 17 9.41 1.54 0.75
C VAL A 17 10.23 0.84 -0.32
N VAL A 18 9.66 0.59 -1.51
CA VAL A 18 10.40 -0.05 -2.62
C VAL A 18 11.58 0.81 -3.07
N LEU A 19 11.43 2.12 -3.22
CA LEU A 19 12.55 3.04 -3.54
C LEU A 19 13.69 2.90 -2.54
N ALA A 20 13.37 2.91 -1.24
CA ALA A 20 14.37 2.77 -0.16
C ALA A 20 15.06 1.39 -0.18
N GLU A 21 14.29 0.29 -0.32
CA GLU A 21 14.83 -1.08 -0.38
C GLU A 21 15.72 -1.30 -1.62
N LYS A 22 15.38 -0.66 -2.73
CA LYS A 22 16.13 -0.72 -3.99
C LYS A 22 17.26 0.29 -4.07
N LYS A 23 17.40 1.17 -3.06
CA LYS A 23 18.38 2.27 -3.02
C LYS A 23 18.31 3.15 -4.27
N ILE A 24 17.10 3.48 -4.70
CA ILE A 24 16.85 4.34 -5.86
C ILE A 24 16.54 5.75 -5.36
N ASP A 25 17.33 6.72 -5.79
CA ASP A 25 17.08 8.14 -5.52
C ASP A 25 15.92 8.63 -6.37
N CYS A 26 14.97 9.30 -5.73
CA CYS A 26 13.79 9.84 -6.36
C CYS A 26 13.32 11.09 -5.62
N ASP A 27 13.13 12.19 -6.33
CA ASP A 27 12.56 13.39 -5.78
C ASP A 27 11.11 13.17 -5.36
N LEU A 28 10.75 13.63 -4.17
CA LEU A 28 9.39 13.50 -3.64
C LEU A 28 8.68 14.86 -3.73
N GLU A 29 7.62 14.93 -4.52
CA GLU A 29 6.75 16.09 -4.62
C GLU A 29 5.41 15.77 -3.94
N ILE A 30 5.14 16.46 -2.83
CA ILE A 30 3.88 16.30 -2.10
C ILE A 30 2.79 17.12 -2.79
N VAL A 31 1.69 16.43 -3.13
CA VAL A 31 0.55 17.03 -3.84
C VAL A 31 -0.75 16.76 -3.08
N ASP A 32 -1.65 17.74 -3.10
CA ASP A 32 -3.03 17.55 -2.66
C ASP A 32 -3.88 17.03 -3.82
N VAL A 33 -4.51 15.87 -3.62
CA VAL A 33 -5.40 15.21 -4.60
C VAL A 33 -6.88 15.29 -4.19
N ALA A 34 -7.20 16.04 -3.13
CA ALA A 34 -8.59 16.21 -2.71
C ALA A 34 -9.43 17.05 -3.68
N PRO A 35 -8.90 18.16 -4.29
CA PRO A 35 -9.62 18.87 -5.33
C PRO A 35 -9.82 18.02 -6.59
N SER A 36 -10.96 18.20 -7.28
CA SER A 36 -11.23 17.55 -8.57
C SER A 36 -10.18 17.97 -9.64
N GLU A 37 -9.81 19.23 -9.63
CA GLU A 37 -8.68 19.75 -10.41
C GLU A 37 -7.44 19.82 -9.51
N ASN A 38 -6.50 18.93 -9.74
CA ASN A 38 -5.29 18.83 -8.95
C ASN A 38 -4.04 18.65 -9.86
N PRO A 39 -2.83 18.93 -9.35
CA PRO A 39 -1.60 18.92 -10.15
C PRO A 39 -1.29 17.56 -10.82
N VAL A 40 -1.87 16.48 -10.32
CA VAL A 40 -1.64 15.13 -10.85
C VAL A 40 -2.40 14.91 -12.16
N ASN A 41 -3.56 15.58 -12.38
CA ASN A 41 -4.44 15.35 -13.52
C ASN A 41 -3.74 15.47 -14.87
N ALA A 42 -2.80 16.40 -14.99
CA ALA A 42 -2.04 16.62 -16.22
C ALA A 42 -1.09 15.45 -16.58
N ARG A 43 -0.79 14.56 -15.62
CA ARG A 43 0.16 13.45 -15.77
C ARG A 43 -0.51 12.09 -15.61
N ASN A 44 -1.51 12.01 -14.74
CA ASN A 44 -2.34 10.85 -14.50
C ASN A 44 -3.81 11.27 -14.54
N PRO A 45 -4.55 10.94 -15.58
CA PRO A 45 -5.94 11.39 -15.77
C PRO A 45 -6.89 10.84 -14.69
N LEU A 46 -6.44 9.87 -13.87
CA LEU A 46 -7.19 9.36 -12.74
C LEU A 46 -7.09 10.26 -11.50
N GLY A 47 -6.22 11.31 -11.54
CA GLY A 47 -6.01 12.23 -10.42
C GLY A 47 -5.50 11.57 -9.14
N LYS A 48 -4.79 10.46 -9.25
CA LYS A 48 -4.39 9.63 -8.09
C LYS A 48 -2.88 9.62 -7.88
N VAL A 49 -2.49 9.53 -6.63
CA VAL A 49 -1.11 9.24 -6.20
C VAL A 49 -1.00 7.78 -5.74
N PRO A 50 0.19 7.15 -5.91
CA PRO A 50 1.42 7.68 -6.48
C PRO A 50 1.38 7.79 -8.01
N THR A 51 2.11 8.78 -8.56
CA THR A 51 2.44 8.86 -9.98
C THR A 51 3.93 9.13 -10.10
N LEU A 52 4.67 8.26 -10.79
CA LEU A 52 6.11 8.37 -10.99
C LEU A 52 6.40 9.01 -12.34
N MET A 53 7.10 10.15 -12.32
CA MET A 53 7.60 10.84 -13.51
C MET A 53 9.03 10.38 -13.81
N LEU A 54 9.24 9.80 -14.99
CA LEU A 54 10.57 9.46 -15.48
C LEU A 54 11.26 10.68 -16.09
N ASP A 55 12.57 10.58 -16.29
CA ASP A 55 13.38 11.70 -16.81
C ASP A 55 13.06 12.03 -18.28
N ASP A 56 12.50 11.09 -19.03
CA ASP A 56 12.00 11.29 -20.40
C ASP A 56 10.58 11.88 -20.46
N GLY A 57 9.98 12.19 -19.30
CA GLY A 57 8.64 12.75 -19.19
C GLY A 57 7.51 11.73 -19.13
N THR A 58 7.82 10.42 -19.23
CA THR A 58 6.82 9.35 -19.08
C THR A 58 6.27 9.32 -17.66
N ALA A 59 4.94 9.22 -17.52
CA ALA A 59 4.26 9.06 -16.26
C ALA A 59 3.84 7.59 -16.06
N LEU A 60 4.29 6.98 -14.96
CA LEU A 60 3.88 5.62 -14.56
C LEU A 60 2.86 5.69 -13.42
N PHE A 61 1.82 4.91 -13.51
CA PHE A 61 0.77 4.66 -12.51
C PHE A 61 0.04 3.35 -12.89
N ASP A 62 -0.60 2.56 -11.94
CA ASP A 62 -0.66 2.83 -10.50
C ASP A 62 0.58 2.30 -9.75
N SER A 63 0.47 2.19 -8.42
CA SER A 63 1.58 1.69 -7.58
C SER A 63 2.12 0.32 -7.99
N ARG A 64 1.29 -0.56 -8.57
CA ARG A 64 1.68 -1.90 -9.02
C ARG A 64 2.62 -1.83 -10.23
N VAL A 65 2.34 -0.93 -11.17
CA VAL A 65 3.20 -0.67 -12.33
C VAL A 65 4.51 -0.04 -11.88
N ILE A 66 4.42 0.96 -10.98
CA ILE A 66 5.59 1.65 -10.46
C ILE A 66 6.54 0.68 -9.75
N VAL A 67 6.05 -0.15 -8.82
CA VAL A 67 6.92 -1.09 -8.08
C VAL A 67 7.52 -2.15 -8.99
N GLU A 68 6.82 -2.60 -10.03
CA GLU A 68 7.37 -3.52 -11.02
C GLU A 68 8.50 -2.88 -11.81
N PHE A 69 8.30 -1.65 -12.27
CA PHE A 69 9.36 -0.88 -12.93
C PHE A 69 10.58 -0.71 -12.02
N LEU A 70 10.38 -0.25 -10.78
CA LEU A 70 11.48 -0.03 -9.83
C LEU A 70 12.23 -1.34 -9.50
N ASP A 71 11.51 -2.46 -9.40
CA ASP A 71 12.15 -3.76 -9.17
C ASP A 71 12.96 -4.23 -10.38
N SER A 72 12.56 -3.86 -11.59
CA SER A 72 13.24 -4.24 -12.83
C SER A 72 14.52 -3.44 -13.10
N VAL A 73 14.55 -2.15 -12.74
CA VAL A 73 15.67 -1.24 -13.06
C VAL A 73 16.82 -1.27 -12.05
N SER A 74 16.61 -1.85 -10.87
CA SER A 74 17.66 -1.96 -9.85
C SER A 74 18.03 -3.43 -9.63
N PRO A 75 19.32 -3.78 -9.68
CA PRO A 75 19.79 -5.15 -9.40
C PRO A 75 19.74 -5.51 -7.92
N ILE A 76 19.52 -4.53 -7.03
CA ILE A 76 19.48 -4.74 -5.59
C ILE A 76 18.20 -5.49 -5.22
N SER A 77 18.34 -6.59 -4.47
CA SER A 77 17.27 -7.37 -3.85
C SER A 77 15.99 -7.49 -4.69
N ARG A 78 15.87 -8.56 -5.45
CA ARG A 78 14.62 -8.86 -6.18
C ARG A 78 13.47 -8.99 -5.19
N LEU A 79 12.50 -8.08 -5.31
CA LEU A 79 11.28 -8.07 -4.52
C LEU A 79 10.15 -8.87 -5.17
N ILE A 80 10.21 -9.01 -6.50
CA ILE A 80 9.28 -9.79 -7.31
C ILE A 80 10.05 -10.94 -7.95
N PRO A 81 9.71 -12.20 -7.67
CA PRO A 81 10.39 -13.37 -8.23
C PRO A 81 10.34 -13.42 -9.77
N ASP A 82 11.39 -13.99 -10.37
CA ASP A 82 11.43 -14.27 -11.81
C ASP A 82 10.62 -15.51 -12.18
N ASP A 83 10.57 -16.53 -11.31
CA ASP A 83 9.72 -17.70 -11.50
C ASP A 83 8.23 -17.31 -11.55
N ASN A 84 7.52 -17.77 -12.57
CA ASN A 84 6.13 -17.36 -12.82
C ASN A 84 5.17 -17.78 -11.70
N ARG A 85 5.37 -18.94 -11.05
CA ARG A 85 4.48 -19.41 -9.97
C ARG A 85 4.71 -18.60 -8.70
N GLU A 86 5.97 -18.35 -8.38
CA GLU A 86 6.32 -17.51 -7.23
C GLU A 86 5.88 -16.06 -7.44
N ARG A 87 6.06 -15.53 -8.65
CA ARG A 87 5.56 -14.21 -9.04
C ARG A 87 4.05 -14.08 -8.82
N VAL A 88 3.27 -15.06 -9.29
CA VAL A 88 1.81 -15.08 -9.08
C VAL A 88 1.46 -15.13 -7.59
N ALA A 89 2.19 -15.90 -6.79
CA ALA A 89 1.95 -15.96 -5.35
C ALA A 89 2.23 -14.61 -4.66
N VAL A 90 3.34 -13.93 -5.00
CA VAL A 90 3.66 -12.59 -4.48
C VAL A 90 2.62 -11.56 -4.93
N ARG A 91 2.20 -11.59 -6.20
CA ARG A 91 1.17 -10.70 -6.73
C ARG A 91 -0.21 -10.94 -6.11
N ARG A 92 -0.53 -12.19 -5.74
CA ARG A 92 -1.76 -12.49 -5.00
C ARG A 92 -1.78 -11.81 -3.63
N TRP A 93 -0.64 -11.82 -2.91
CA TRP A 93 -0.51 -11.10 -1.65
C TRP A 93 -0.68 -9.59 -1.83
N GLU A 94 -0.04 -9.01 -2.84
CA GLU A 94 -0.22 -7.60 -3.19
C GLU A 94 -1.69 -7.30 -3.49
N ALA A 95 -2.35 -8.10 -4.30
CA ALA A 95 -3.76 -7.90 -4.65
C ALA A 95 -4.69 -7.98 -3.43
N LEU A 96 -4.42 -8.90 -2.50
CA LEU A 96 -5.19 -9.04 -1.25
C LEU A 96 -5.00 -7.81 -0.34
N ALA A 97 -3.77 -7.34 -0.17
CA ALA A 97 -3.46 -6.17 0.63
C ALA A 97 -4.06 -4.90 0.02
N ASP A 98 -3.88 -4.68 -1.29
CA ASP A 98 -4.43 -3.53 -2.02
C ASP A 98 -5.95 -3.53 -2.00
N GLY A 99 -6.60 -4.69 -2.24
CA GLY A 99 -8.07 -4.78 -2.19
C GLY A 99 -8.65 -4.56 -0.79
N SER A 100 -7.89 -4.92 0.26
CA SER A 100 -8.26 -4.59 1.64
C SER A 100 -8.13 -3.09 1.90
N LEU A 101 -7.07 -2.45 1.39
CA LEU A 101 -6.88 -1.00 1.42
C LEU A 101 -7.96 -0.25 0.64
N ASP A 102 -8.35 -0.74 -0.55
CA ASP A 102 -9.43 -0.15 -1.34
C ASP A 102 -10.72 -0.09 -0.52
N ALA A 103 -11.08 -1.18 0.16
CA ALA A 103 -12.24 -1.18 1.05
C ALA A 103 -12.09 -0.17 2.21
N GLY A 104 -10.91 -0.10 2.82
CA GLY A 104 -10.59 0.86 3.87
C GLY A 104 -10.69 2.31 3.42
N LEU A 105 -10.16 2.64 2.24
CA LEU A 105 -10.25 3.97 1.63
C LEU A 105 -11.69 4.37 1.32
N LEU A 106 -12.49 3.45 0.80
CA LEU A 106 -13.91 3.71 0.55
C LEU A 106 -14.66 4.03 1.85
N ILE A 107 -14.38 3.32 2.95
CA ILE A 107 -14.93 3.65 4.28
C ILE A 107 -14.48 5.05 4.70
N ARG A 108 -13.20 5.37 4.51
CA ARG A 108 -12.65 6.69 4.87
C ARG A 108 -13.33 7.82 4.09
N TYR A 109 -13.44 7.68 2.77
CA TYR A 109 -14.08 8.70 1.93
C TYR A 109 -15.56 8.85 2.26
N GLU A 110 -16.28 7.77 2.50
CA GLU A 110 -17.67 7.83 2.92
C GLU A 110 -17.83 8.58 4.26
N SER A 111 -16.91 8.37 5.19
CA SER A 111 -16.92 9.05 6.49
C SER A 111 -16.68 10.57 6.42
N LEU A 112 -16.16 11.09 5.31
CA LEU A 112 -15.93 12.51 5.06
C LEU A 112 -17.16 13.20 4.44
N ARG A 113 -18.15 12.44 3.95
CA ARG A 113 -19.38 13.00 3.42
C ARG A 113 -20.28 13.54 4.53
N PRO A 114 -21.20 14.47 4.23
CA PRO A 114 -22.24 14.88 5.16
C PRO A 114 -22.97 13.66 5.75
N LYS A 115 -23.27 13.68 7.05
CA LYS A 115 -23.85 12.51 7.75
C LYS A 115 -25.16 12.01 7.13
N ASN A 116 -25.98 12.91 6.64
CA ASN A 116 -27.26 12.60 5.97
C ASN A 116 -27.09 11.98 4.56
N GLU A 117 -25.87 11.99 4.02
CA GLU A 117 -25.54 11.40 2.72
C GLU A 117 -24.74 10.09 2.84
N GLN A 118 -24.39 9.69 4.07
CA GLN A 118 -23.62 8.47 4.30
C GLN A 118 -24.49 7.22 4.20
N GLY A 119 -24.06 6.24 3.41
CA GLY A 119 -24.72 4.96 3.24
C GLY A 119 -24.28 3.92 4.28
N ALA A 120 -25.04 3.74 5.37
CA ALA A 120 -24.67 2.82 6.45
C ALA A 120 -24.50 1.37 5.97
N ALA A 121 -25.44 0.84 5.20
CA ALA A 121 -25.36 -0.54 4.67
C ALA A 121 -24.18 -0.74 3.71
N TRP A 122 -23.84 0.28 2.92
CA TRP A 122 -22.70 0.24 2.03
C TRP A 122 -21.39 0.27 2.81
N THR A 123 -21.30 1.14 3.84
CA THR A 123 -20.14 1.21 4.73
C THR A 123 -19.90 -0.12 5.43
N GLU A 124 -20.95 -0.75 5.98
CA GLU A 124 -20.86 -2.05 6.63
C GLU A 124 -20.36 -3.14 5.66
N LYS A 125 -20.80 -3.12 4.41
CA LYS A 125 -20.29 -4.00 3.36
C LYS A 125 -18.79 -3.85 3.14
N GLN A 126 -18.25 -2.60 3.13
CA GLN A 126 -16.81 -2.36 2.99
C GLN A 126 -16.05 -2.76 4.25
N ILE A 127 -16.57 -2.51 5.45
CA ILE A 127 -16.00 -2.99 6.71
C ILE A 127 -15.88 -4.51 6.69
N GLY A 128 -16.93 -5.22 6.25
CA GLY A 128 -16.90 -6.67 6.10
C GLY A 128 -15.81 -7.16 5.13
N LYS A 129 -15.57 -6.45 4.01
CA LYS A 129 -14.48 -6.79 3.08
C LYS A 129 -13.11 -6.62 3.75
N LEU A 130 -12.87 -5.48 4.39
CA LEU A 130 -11.62 -5.19 5.09
C LEU A 130 -11.34 -6.24 6.18
N LYS A 131 -12.33 -6.57 7.03
CA LYS A 131 -12.18 -7.59 8.07
C LYS A 131 -11.85 -8.96 7.49
N ARG A 132 -12.52 -9.40 6.42
CA ARG A 132 -12.21 -10.68 5.75
C ARG A 132 -10.82 -10.66 5.10
N GLY A 133 -10.41 -9.54 4.50
CA GLY A 133 -9.06 -9.37 3.98
C GLY A 133 -7.99 -9.55 5.05
N LEU A 134 -8.14 -8.87 6.19
CA LEU A 134 -7.23 -9.00 7.34
C LEU A 134 -7.22 -10.42 7.91
N ALA A 135 -8.37 -11.07 8.02
CA ALA A 135 -8.47 -12.45 8.49
C ALA A 135 -7.73 -13.42 7.56
N LEU A 136 -7.87 -13.25 6.24
CA LEU A 136 -7.17 -14.10 5.26
C LEU A 136 -5.65 -13.82 5.28
N ILE A 137 -5.23 -12.55 5.40
CA ILE A 137 -3.81 -12.19 5.56
C ILE A 137 -3.23 -12.90 6.81
N ALA A 138 -3.94 -12.85 7.94
CA ALA A 138 -3.51 -13.51 9.18
C ALA A 138 -3.44 -15.02 9.04
N SER A 139 -4.44 -15.64 8.42
CA SER A 139 -4.51 -17.09 8.18
C SER A 139 -3.38 -17.56 7.24
N ASP A 140 -3.19 -16.86 6.11
CA ASP A 140 -2.19 -17.23 5.10
C ASP A 140 -0.75 -17.00 5.61
N LEU A 141 -0.53 -15.96 6.44
CA LEU A 141 0.75 -15.72 7.09
C LEU A 141 1.05 -16.82 8.13
N GLY A 142 0.08 -17.16 8.97
CA GLY A 142 0.29 -18.13 10.06
C GLY A 142 1.47 -17.73 10.95
N ASP A 143 2.40 -18.66 11.17
CA ASP A 143 3.63 -18.45 11.94
C ASP A 143 4.87 -18.21 11.06
N LYS A 144 4.68 -17.96 9.76
CA LYS A 144 5.79 -17.70 8.83
C LYS A 144 6.49 -16.39 9.13
N HIS A 145 7.79 -16.37 8.86
CA HIS A 145 8.61 -15.14 8.98
C HIS A 145 8.27 -14.09 7.92
N TRP A 146 7.93 -14.53 6.70
CA TRP A 146 7.60 -13.71 5.55
C TRP A 146 6.36 -14.26 4.86
N CYS A 147 5.67 -13.41 4.11
CA CYS A 147 4.44 -13.79 3.41
C CYS A 147 4.67 -14.92 2.39
N HIS A 148 5.84 -14.94 1.75
CA HIS A 148 6.14 -15.93 0.71
C HIS A 148 7.58 -16.42 0.78
N ALA A 149 7.78 -17.75 0.70
CA ALA A 149 9.06 -18.45 0.46
C ALA A 149 10.23 -18.02 1.37
N ASP A 150 10.01 -17.84 2.66
CA ASP A 150 11.00 -17.50 3.69
C ASP A 150 11.96 -16.33 3.32
N ARG A 151 11.52 -15.46 2.42
CA ARG A 151 12.27 -14.27 2.03
C ARG A 151 11.39 -13.03 1.95
N TYR A 152 11.98 -11.90 2.32
CA TYR A 152 11.36 -10.59 2.16
C TYR A 152 11.08 -10.27 0.69
N SER A 153 9.88 -9.80 0.38
CA SER A 153 9.39 -9.57 -0.98
C SER A 153 8.37 -8.43 -1.04
N LEU A 154 7.85 -8.14 -2.23
CA LEU A 154 6.76 -7.18 -2.42
C LEU A 154 5.48 -7.59 -1.66
N ALA A 155 5.28 -8.89 -1.39
CA ALA A 155 4.16 -9.37 -0.57
C ALA A 155 4.21 -8.76 0.84
N ASP A 156 5.38 -8.78 1.47
CA ASP A 156 5.60 -8.24 2.82
C ASP A 156 5.42 -6.72 2.86
N ILE A 157 5.93 -6.04 1.84
CA ILE A 157 5.78 -4.58 1.69
C ILE A 157 4.31 -4.21 1.57
N SER A 158 3.55 -4.91 0.73
CA SER A 158 2.13 -4.63 0.50
C SER A 158 1.30 -4.87 1.75
N VAL A 159 1.50 -6.00 2.43
CA VAL A 159 0.83 -6.32 3.70
C VAL A 159 1.21 -5.31 4.78
N GLY A 160 2.50 -4.98 4.93
CA GLY A 160 2.95 -3.99 5.91
C GLY A 160 2.36 -2.60 5.68
N CYS A 161 2.25 -2.16 4.42
CA CYS A 161 1.59 -0.89 4.09
C CYS A 161 0.09 -0.92 4.40
N CYS A 162 -0.57 -2.06 4.15
CA CYS A 162 -1.98 -2.26 4.51
C CYS A 162 -2.19 -2.16 6.02
N LEU A 163 -1.45 -2.94 6.82
CA LEU A 163 -1.56 -2.95 8.27
C LEU A 163 -1.29 -1.57 8.87
N GLY A 164 -0.21 -0.91 8.44
CA GLY A 164 0.15 0.40 8.95
C GLY A 164 -0.87 1.49 8.60
N TRP A 165 -1.51 1.41 7.44
CA TRP A 165 -2.55 2.37 7.08
C TRP A 165 -3.86 2.14 7.84
N VAL A 166 -4.25 0.87 8.03
CA VAL A 166 -5.43 0.53 8.86
C VAL A 166 -5.23 0.98 10.30
N GLU A 167 -4.03 0.82 10.85
CA GLU A 167 -3.69 1.33 12.19
C GLU A 167 -3.76 2.87 12.26
N PHE A 168 -3.22 3.55 11.25
CA PHE A 168 -3.21 5.01 11.17
C PHE A 168 -4.60 5.62 11.06
N ARG A 169 -5.48 5.05 10.23
CA ARG A 169 -6.79 5.63 9.92
C ARG A 169 -7.95 4.99 10.67
N LYS A 170 -7.82 3.77 11.14
CA LYS A 170 -8.86 2.97 11.82
C LYS A 170 -10.21 3.06 11.11
N PRO A 171 -10.26 2.77 9.79
CA PRO A 171 -11.46 2.97 8.98
C PRO A 171 -12.62 2.14 9.54
N GLY A 172 -13.76 2.79 9.80
CA GLY A 172 -14.92 2.14 10.43
C GLY A 172 -14.64 1.55 11.81
N GLY A 173 -13.64 2.06 12.53
CA GLY A 173 -13.23 1.54 13.85
C GLY A 173 -12.50 0.19 13.79
N VAL A 174 -12.11 -0.30 12.60
CA VAL A 174 -11.39 -1.57 12.47
C VAL A 174 -10.01 -1.47 13.12
N GLN A 175 -9.75 -2.39 14.03
CA GLN A 175 -8.44 -2.61 14.67
C GLN A 175 -8.03 -4.05 14.43
N TRP A 176 -6.73 -4.31 14.32
CA TRP A 176 -6.21 -5.63 13.96
C TRP A 176 -5.16 -6.17 14.96
N ARG A 177 -4.45 -5.30 15.70
CA ARG A 177 -3.33 -5.71 16.55
C ARG A 177 -3.74 -6.73 17.61
N ASP A 178 -4.81 -6.44 18.36
CA ASP A 178 -5.28 -7.32 19.43
C ASP A 178 -5.98 -8.57 18.86
N THR A 179 -6.54 -8.45 17.66
CA THR A 179 -7.28 -9.56 17.01
C THR A 179 -6.33 -10.59 16.38
N TYR A 180 -5.18 -10.14 15.85
CA TYR A 180 -4.23 -10.97 15.11
C TYR A 180 -2.79 -10.81 15.64
N PRO A 181 -2.41 -11.52 16.74
CA PRO A 181 -1.07 -11.39 17.32
C PRO A 181 0.09 -11.73 16.38
N ASN A 182 -0.14 -12.63 15.41
CA ASN A 182 0.86 -12.94 14.38
C ASN A 182 1.10 -11.76 13.42
N LEU A 183 0.05 -11.02 13.05
CA LEU A 183 0.21 -9.79 12.26
C LEU A 183 0.93 -8.70 13.05
N THR A 184 0.70 -8.64 14.37
CA THR A 184 1.41 -7.69 15.26
C THR A 184 2.89 -7.97 15.24
N ARG A 185 3.33 -9.21 15.51
CA ARG A 185 4.74 -9.61 15.44
C ARG A 185 5.36 -9.33 14.07
N PHE A 186 4.63 -9.66 13.00
CA PHE A 186 5.06 -9.43 11.63
C PHE A 186 5.26 -7.94 11.32
N TYR A 187 4.30 -7.09 11.68
CA TYR A 187 4.37 -5.66 11.43
C TYR A 187 5.48 -4.98 12.25
N ASP A 188 5.63 -5.36 13.53
CA ASP A 188 6.67 -4.82 14.40
C ASP A 188 8.07 -5.16 13.85
N LYS A 189 8.27 -6.38 13.36
CA LYS A 189 9.50 -6.76 12.63
C LYS A 189 9.73 -5.93 11.37
N LEU A 190 8.68 -5.65 10.59
CA LEU A 190 8.81 -4.76 9.42
C LEU A 190 9.23 -3.34 9.85
N MET A 191 8.74 -2.83 10.97
CA MET A 191 9.07 -1.50 11.48
C MET A 191 10.52 -1.37 11.96
N GLU A 192 11.25 -2.47 12.17
CA GLU A 192 12.70 -2.46 12.41
C GLU A 192 13.51 -2.10 11.15
N ARG A 193 12.90 -2.20 9.96
CA ARG A 193 13.55 -1.82 8.70
C ARG A 193 13.46 -0.31 8.47
N PRO A 194 14.58 0.38 8.18
CA PRO A 194 14.57 1.83 7.91
C PRO A 194 13.55 2.24 6.85
N ALA A 195 13.42 1.45 5.77
CA ALA A 195 12.45 1.70 4.71
C ALA A 195 11.00 1.82 5.22
N PHE A 196 10.62 1.06 6.26
CA PHE A 196 9.30 1.14 6.89
C PHE A 196 9.21 2.23 7.95
N ALA A 197 10.24 2.37 8.81
CA ALA A 197 10.27 3.36 9.88
C ALA A 197 10.21 4.79 9.34
N ASP A 198 10.99 5.08 8.26
CA ASP A 198 11.10 6.43 7.68
C ASP A 198 9.90 6.79 6.78
N THR A 199 9.04 5.82 6.46
CA THR A 199 7.89 6.02 5.56
C THR A 199 6.54 5.97 6.26
N VAL A 200 6.49 6.00 7.59
CA VAL A 200 5.23 6.00 8.37
C VAL A 200 4.26 7.05 7.83
N PRO A 201 2.96 6.70 7.68
CA PRO A 201 1.96 7.66 7.19
C PRO A 201 1.88 8.91 8.08
N LYS A 202 1.77 10.07 7.43
CA LYS A 202 1.61 11.37 8.09
C LYS A 202 0.43 12.10 7.45
N VAL A 203 -0.22 12.98 8.23
CA VAL A 203 -1.25 13.90 7.73
C VAL A 203 -0.59 15.11 7.12
#